data_79e89639435299a4fbd2b1f81a0792cd
#
_entry.id   79e89639435299a4fbd2b1f81a0792cd
#
_cell.length_a   1.000
_cell.length_b   1.000
_cell.length_c   1.000
_cell.angle_alpha   90.00
_cell.angle_beta   90.00
_cell.angle_gamma   90.00
#
_symmetry.space_group_name_H-M   'P 1'
#
loop_
_entity.id
_entity.type
_entity.pdbx_description
1 polymer ?
#
loop_
_entity_poly.entity_id
_entity_poly.type
_entity_poly.pdbx_seq_one_letter_code
_entity_poly.pdbx_strand_id
1 'polypeptide(L)'
;LVVVAGDIFDNEYEALDDPEKLAEILRGIRSKYGVYACYGNHDIQEKILAGFTFGSKEKKESTPEMDEFLEKAGITLLRDEYVLIDDSFYLYGRPDYERPGRGIDKQKTPQEITEGMDVSLPVLVIDHEPRELQELADAGVDVDLCGHTHDGQVFPGNIVIRFFWENKCGYLKKGNMHNIVTSGVGLFGPNMRVGTKSEICDV
;
A
#
# COMPACT_ATOMS: atom_id res chain seq x y z
N LEU A 1 14.73 -3.85 -5.47
CA LEU A 1 13.76 -3.06 -4.75
C LEU A 1 12.70 -3.99 -4.14
N VAL A 2 12.32 -3.76 -2.88
CA VAL A 2 11.16 -4.41 -2.28
C VAL A 2 10.16 -3.32 -1.87
N VAL A 3 8.88 -3.52 -2.16
CA VAL A 3 7.82 -2.58 -1.80
C VAL A 3 6.69 -3.29 -1.06
N VAL A 4 6.08 -2.57 -0.11
CA VAL A 4 4.93 -3.00 0.67
C VAL A 4 3.79 -2.00 0.44
N ALA A 5 2.75 -2.47 -0.22
CA ALA A 5 1.63 -1.63 -0.67
C ALA A 5 0.53 -1.46 0.40
N GLY A 6 0.93 -1.09 1.62
CA GLY A 6 0.03 -0.79 2.73
C GLY A 6 -0.59 -1.98 3.44
N ASP A 7 -1.45 -1.67 4.41
CA ASP A 7 -2.11 -2.64 5.32
C ASP A 7 -1.10 -3.55 6.03
N ILE A 8 -0.08 -2.91 6.62
CA ILE A 8 0.97 -3.57 7.39
C ILE A 8 0.45 -3.93 8.77
N PHE A 9 -0.39 -3.06 9.31
CA PHE A 9 -1.07 -3.22 10.59
C PHE A 9 -2.56 -3.52 10.37
N ASP A 10 -3.20 -4.11 11.37
CA ASP A 10 -4.65 -4.35 11.36
C ASP A 10 -5.32 -3.46 12.41
N ASN A 11 -5.33 -2.15 12.16
CA ASN A 11 -5.96 -1.08 12.92
C ASN A 11 -5.46 -0.85 14.36
N GLU A 12 -4.67 -1.75 14.93
CA GLU A 12 -4.14 -1.60 16.29
C GLU A 12 -2.68 -2.06 16.36
N TYR A 13 -1.76 -1.13 16.67
CA TYR A 13 -0.35 -1.47 16.87
C TYR A 13 -0.17 -2.45 18.04
N GLU A 14 -0.93 -2.27 19.10
CA GLU A 14 -0.88 -3.11 20.31
C GLU A 14 -1.39 -4.54 20.07
N ALA A 15 -2.01 -4.80 18.91
CA ALA A 15 -2.43 -6.16 18.53
C ALA A 15 -1.26 -7.02 18.02
N LEU A 16 -0.09 -6.44 17.79
CA LEU A 16 1.11 -7.21 17.45
C LEU A 16 1.60 -8.02 18.65
N ASP A 17 1.66 -9.35 18.50
CA ASP A 17 2.07 -10.25 19.58
C ASP A 17 3.53 -9.99 20.05
N ASP A 18 4.46 -9.79 19.12
CA ASP A 18 5.87 -9.54 19.40
C ASP A 18 6.46 -8.60 18.33
N PRO A 19 6.23 -7.28 18.46
CA PRO A 19 6.67 -6.30 17.46
C PRO A 19 8.21 -6.25 17.32
N GLU A 20 8.97 -6.46 18.37
CA GLU A 20 10.44 -6.45 18.30
C GLU A 20 10.96 -7.64 17.48
N LYS A 21 10.39 -8.83 17.69
CA LYS A 21 10.76 -10.03 16.93
C LYS A 21 10.34 -9.91 15.47
N LEU A 22 9.17 -9.35 15.21
CA LEU A 22 8.67 -9.11 13.84
C LEU A 22 9.57 -8.11 13.11
N ALA A 23 9.93 -7.01 13.76
CA ALA A 23 10.85 -6.02 13.19
C ALA A 23 12.23 -6.63 12.87
N GLU A 24 12.76 -7.51 13.76
CA GLU A 24 14.00 -8.25 13.51
C GLU A 24 13.92 -9.14 12.26
N ILE A 25 12.81 -9.86 12.10
CA ILE A 25 12.56 -10.72 10.94
C ILE A 25 12.49 -9.89 9.65
N LEU A 26 11.71 -8.80 9.65
CA LEU A 26 11.57 -7.91 8.51
C LEU A 26 12.88 -7.23 8.13
N ARG A 27 13.71 -6.86 9.10
CA ARG A 27 15.08 -6.34 8.86
C ARG A 27 15.98 -7.32 8.12
N GLY A 28 15.64 -8.61 8.16
CA GLY A 28 16.33 -9.67 7.40
C GLY A 28 16.09 -9.61 5.89
N ILE A 29 15.13 -8.83 5.41
CA ILE A 29 14.85 -8.65 3.97
C ILE A 29 16.05 -7.96 3.32
N ARG A 30 16.61 -8.60 2.29
CA ARG A 30 17.74 -8.06 1.53
C ARG A 30 17.30 -7.54 0.18
N SER A 31 17.62 -6.30 -0.09
CA SER A 31 17.32 -5.62 -1.34
C SER A 31 18.46 -4.71 -1.74
N LYS A 32 18.77 -4.62 -3.04
CA LYS A 32 19.79 -3.70 -3.58
C LYS A 32 19.41 -2.24 -3.34
N TYR A 33 18.14 -1.92 -3.50
CA TYR A 33 17.63 -0.54 -3.49
C TYR A 33 16.80 -0.21 -2.24
N GLY A 34 16.81 -1.09 -1.23
CA GLY A 34 16.06 -0.89 0.01
C GLY A 34 14.65 -1.48 -0.02
N VAL A 35 13.97 -1.33 1.12
CA VAL A 35 12.58 -1.75 1.34
C VAL A 35 11.77 -0.50 1.63
N TYR A 36 10.68 -0.30 0.91
CA TYR A 36 9.83 0.88 1.00
C TYR A 36 8.37 0.48 1.21
N ALA A 37 7.61 1.34 1.85
CA ALA A 37 6.18 1.14 2.08
C ALA A 37 5.39 2.43 1.89
N CYS A 38 4.11 2.31 1.58
CA CYS A 38 3.09 3.32 1.87
C CYS A 38 2.14 2.78 2.94
N TYR A 39 1.29 3.63 3.52
CA TYR A 39 0.22 3.20 4.39
C TYR A 39 -1.06 2.92 3.61
N GLY A 40 -1.80 1.90 4.06
CA GLY A 40 -3.14 1.55 3.60
C GLY A 40 -4.22 2.00 4.59
N ASN A 41 -5.46 1.62 4.30
CA ASN A 41 -6.61 2.03 5.09
C ASN A 41 -6.72 1.37 6.47
N HIS A 42 -5.97 0.29 6.72
CA HIS A 42 -5.84 -0.36 8.03
C HIS A 42 -4.60 0.07 8.83
N ASP A 43 -3.70 0.87 8.27
CA ASP A 43 -2.53 1.42 8.97
C ASP A 43 -2.89 2.65 9.82
N ILE A 44 -3.91 2.50 10.63
CA ILE A 44 -4.50 3.52 11.51
C ILE A 44 -4.74 2.95 12.90
N GLN A 45 -4.93 3.82 13.89
CA GLN A 45 -5.33 3.39 15.23
C GLN A 45 -6.86 3.45 15.35
N GLU A 46 -7.49 2.28 15.30
CA GLU A 46 -8.95 2.15 15.46
C GLU A 46 -9.28 0.86 16.20
N LYS A 47 -10.02 0.97 17.31
CA LYS A 47 -10.46 -0.21 18.06
C LYS A 47 -11.47 -1.03 17.26
N ILE A 48 -11.12 -2.28 17.02
CA ILE A 48 -12.00 -3.27 16.40
C ILE A 48 -12.66 -4.10 17.52
N LEU A 49 -13.98 -4.16 17.55
CA LEU A 49 -14.72 -5.04 18.42
C LEU A 49 -15.51 -6.05 17.59
N ALA A 50 -15.19 -7.34 17.74
CA ALA A 50 -15.84 -8.44 17.01
C ALA A 50 -15.80 -8.28 15.46
N GLY A 51 -14.72 -7.69 14.92
CA GLY A 51 -14.56 -7.46 13.48
C GLY A 51 -15.31 -6.23 12.92
N PHE A 52 -15.87 -5.40 13.80
CA PHE A 52 -16.55 -4.17 13.41
C PHE A 52 -15.91 -2.96 14.07
N THR A 53 -15.75 -1.87 13.30
CA THR A 53 -15.34 -0.58 13.82
C THR A 53 -16.56 0.21 14.25
N PHE A 54 -16.56 0.71 15.48
CA PHE A 54 -17.60 1.58 15.99
C PHE A 54 -17.16 3.02 15.78
N GLY A 55 -17.75 3.66 14.78
CA GLY A 55 -17.34 4.99 14.33
C GLY A 55 -17.25 6.01 15.46
N SER A 56 -16.02 6.43 15.79
CA SER A 56 -15.79 7.68 16.46
C SER A 56 -15.84 8.81 15.42
N LYS A 57 -16.23 10.03 15.85
CA LYS A 57 -16.17 11.23 15.01
C LYS A 57 -14.74 11.79 14.90
N GLU A 58 -13.78 11.14 15.54
CA GLU A 58 -12.38 11.53 15.52
C GLU A 58 -11.73 11.06 14.23
N LYS A 59 -10.85 11.87 13.68
CA LYS A 59 -10.03 11.51 12.51
C LYS A 59 -9.14 10.33 12.92
N LYS A 60 -9.21 9.26 12.18
CA LYS A 60 -8.42 8.06 12.43
C LYS A 60 -7.09 8.20 11.72
N GLU A 61 -6.02 8.07 12.46
CA GLU A 61 -4.67 8.29 11.96
C GLU A 61 -3.72 7.19 12.42
N SER A 62 -2.61 7.01 11.72
CA SER A 62 -1.49 6.17 12.16
C SER A 62 -0.86 6.74 13.43
N THR A 63 -0.26 5.87 14.23
CA THR A 63 0.44 6.29 15.45
C THR A 63 1.95 6.41 15.23
N PRO A 64 2.66 7.20 16.07
CA PRO A 64 4.13 7.26 16.01
C PRO A 64 4.80 5.89 16.17
N GLU A 65 4.21 5.01 16.95
CA GLU A 65 4.71 3.65 17.21
C GLU A 65 4.73 2.79 15.94
N MET A 66 3.77 3.00 15.02
CA MET A 66 3.75 2.35 13.70
C MET A 66 4.92 2.83 12.84
N ASP A 67 5.19 4.15 12.83
CA ASP A 67 6.32 4.72 12.09
C ASP A 67 7.66 4.18 12.66
N GLU A 68 7.81 4.18 13.99
CA GLU A 68 8.99 3.66 14.69
C GLU A 68 9.22 2.17 14.43
N PHE A 69 8.15 1.38 14.36
CA PHE A 69 8.22 -0.04 14.01
C PHE A 69 8.81 -0.24 12.61
N LEU A 70 8.35 0.50 11.61
CA LEU A 70 8.87 0.41 10.24
C LEU A 70 10.33 0.83 10.18
N GLU A 71 10.72 1.89 10.88
CA GLU A 71 12.12 2.31 10.99
C GLU A 71 12.99 1.20 11.61
N LYS A 72 12.55 0.59 12.72
CA LYS A 72 13.22 -0.55 13.36
C LYS A 72 13.30 -1.77 12.42
N ALA A 73 12.29 -2.00 11.61
CA ALA A 73 12.25 -3.07 10.62
C ALA A 73 13.15 -2.79 9.40
N GLY A 74 13.72 -1.59 9.28
CA GLY A 74 14.53 -1.18 8.12
C GLY A 74 13.69 -0.92 6.88
N ILE A 75 12.42 -0.54 7.05
CA ILE A 75 11.47 -0.20 5.98
C ILE A 75 11.30 1.32 5.94
N THR A 76 11.56 1.92 4.80
CA THR A 76 11.35 3.36 4.58
C THR A 76 9.89 3.61 4.22
N LEU A 77 9.16 4.28 5.11
CA LEU A 77 7.80 4.72 4.86
C LEU A 77 7.81 5.99 4.01
N LEU A 78 7.13 5.96 2.87
CA LEU A 78 6.89 7.13 2.01
C LEU A 78 5.47 7.64 2.23
N ARG A 79 5.36 8.92 2.58
CA ARG A 79 4.09 9.54 3.00
C ARG A 79 3.74 10.72 2.10
N ASP A 80 3.19 10.41 0.94
CA ASP A 80 2.86 11.38 -0.12
C ASP A 80 4.09 12.14 -0.63
N GLU A 81 5.18 11.42 -0.74
CA GLU A 81 6.50 11.90 -1.11
C GLU A 81 7.24 10.88 -1.99
N TYR A 82 8.30 11.34 -2.64
CA TYR A 82 9.13 10.49 -3.48
C TYR A 82 10.59 10.48 -3.06
N VAL A 83 11.29 9.45 -3.52
CA VAL A 83 12.75 9.35 -3.50
C VAL A 83 13.27 9.07 -4.90
N LEU A 84 14.43 9.64 -5.24
CA LEU A 84 15.18 9.27 -6.46
C LEU A 84 16.16 8.16 -6.08
N ILE A 85 16.01 6.99 -6.70
CA ILE A 85 16.80 5.80 -6.40
C ILE A 85 17.91 5.64 -7.45
N ASP A 86 19.15 5.59 -6.98
CA ASP A 86 20.36 5.33 -7.79
C ASP A 86 20.48 6.29 -9.01
N ASP A 87 19.99 7.52 -8.87
CA ASP A 87 19.86 8.53 -9.95
C ASP A 87 19.20 7.99 -11.24
N SER A 88 18.38 6.95 -11.10
CA SER A 88 17.86 6.16 -12.23
C SER A 88 16.35 6.14 -12.35
N PHE A 89 15.61 6.19 -11.24
CA PHE A 89 14.15 6.18 -11.24
C PHE A 89 13.57 6.78 -9.96
N TYR A 90 12.36 7.31 -10.06
CA TYR A 90 11.60 7.79 -8.91
C TYR A 90 10.75 6.67 -8.32
N LEU A 91 10.68 6.63 -6.99
CA LEU A 91 9.72 5.84 -6.24
C LEU A 91 8.88 6.78 -5.38
N TYR A 92 7.59 6.79 -5.59
CA TYR A 92 6.61 7.57 -4.84
C TYR A 92 5.77 6.66 -3.95
N GLY A 93 5.56 7.03 -2.70
CA GLY A 93 4.61 6.36 -1.80
C GLY A 93 3.32 7.15 -1.69
N ARG A 94 2.25 6.64 -2.25
CA ARG A 94 0.93 7.24 -2.26
C ARG A 94 0.11 6.67 -1.11
N PRO A 95 -0.32 7.48 -0.12
CA PRO A 95 -1.11 6.99 1.01
C PRO A 95 -2.53 6.62 0.57
N ASP A 96 -3.27 5.93 1.44
CA ASP A 96 -4.67 5.60 1.19
C ASP A 96 -5.53 6.84 0.90
N TYR A 97 -6.48 6.69 -0.01
CA TYR A 97 -7.32 7.79 -0.51
C TYR A 97 -8.23 8.39 0.56
N GLU A 98 -8.89 7.55 1.36
CA GLU A 98 -9.83 7.99 2.40
C GLU A 98 -9.13 8.27 3.74
N ARG A 99 -7.99 7.64 3.98
CA ARG A 99 -7.25 7.64 5.24
C ARG A 99 -5.76 7.89 5.03
N PRO A 100 -5.39 9.07 4.50
CA PRO A 100 -4.02 9.35 4.06
C PRO A 100 -2.98 9.37 5.20
N GLY A 101 -3.44 9.21 6.44
CA GLY A 101 -2.58 9.11 7.61
C GLY A 101 -2.32 10.44 8.31
N ARG A 102 -1.57 10.35 9.41
CA ARG A 102 -1.30 11.47 10.32
C ARG A 102 -0.58 12.61 9.62
N GLY A 103 -1.14 13.82 9.75
CA GLY A 103 -0.56 15.05 9.20
C GLY A 103 -0.76 15.23 7.68
N ILE A 104 -1.53 14.36 7.03
CA ILE A 104 -1.92 14.52 5.62
C ILE A 104 -3.43 14.74 5.58
N ASP A 105 -3.85 15.89 5.07
CA ASP A 105 -5.28 16.21 5.00
C ASP A 105 -5.96 15.56 3.80
N LYS A 106 -5.23 15.46 2.70
CA LYS A 106 -5.72 14.89 1.44
C LYS A 106 -4.54 14.33 0.65
N GLN A 107 -4.73 13.16 0.04
CA GLN A 107 -3.82 12.56 -0.92
C GLN A 107 -3.60 13.51 -2.12
N LYS A 108 -2.39 13.62 -2.62
CA LYS A 108 -2.10 14.37 -3.85
C LYS A 108 -2.76 13.75 -5.06
N THR A 109 -3.14 14.60 -5.99
CA THR A 109 -3.65 14.15 -7.30
C THR A 109 -2.53 13.53 -8.12
N PRO A 110 -2.84 12.69 -9.12
CA PRO A 110 -1.83 12.12 -10.01
C PRO A 110 -0.91 13.15 -10.66
N GLN A 111 -1.40 14.34 -11.00
CA GLN A 111 -0.61 15.43 -11.57
C GLN A 111 0.36 16.03 -10.54
N GLU A 112 -0.09 16.17 -9.29
CA GLU A 112 0.75 16.70 -8.19
C GLU A 112 1.86 15.71 -7.79
N ILE A 113 1.65 14.39 -7.97
CA ILE A 113 2.65 13.35 -7.70
C ILE A 113 3.93 13.59 -8.51
N THR A 114 3.79 13.88 -9.80
CA THR A 114 4.93 14.02 -10.72
C THR A 114 5.46 15.45 -10.80
N GLU A 115 4.86 16.39 -10.08
CA GLU A 115 5.31 17.78 -10.02
C GLU A 115 6.73 17.87 -9.45
N GLY A 116 7.62 18.43 -10.23
CA GLY A 116 9.04 18.58 -9.85
C GLY A 116 9.92 17.35 -10.13
N MET A 117 9.38 16.26 -10.68
CA MET A 117 10.15 15.12 -11.15
C MET A 117 10.63 15.35 -12.60
N ASP A 118 11.80 14.81 -12.94
CA ASP A 118 12.21 14.62 -14.32
C ASP A 118 11.56 13.35 -14.88
N VAL A 119 10.38 13.52 -15.48
CA VAL A 119 9.59 12.41 -16.06
C VAL A 119 10.24 11.75 -17.28
N SER A 120 11.47 12.12 -17.66
CA SER A 120 12.29 11.32 -18.59
C SER A 120 12.89 10.08 -17.92
N LEU A 121 12.94 10.07 -16.57
CA LEU A 121 13.26 8.90 -15.77
C LEU A 121 11.98 8.13 -15.41
N PRO A 122 12.07 6.81 -15.25
CA PRO A 122 10.91 6.02 -14.84
C PRO A 122 10.33 6.48 -13.50
N VAL A 123 9.00 6.54 -13.42
CA VAL A 123 8.25 6.88 -12.21
C VAL A 123 7.47 5.65 -11.74
N LEU A 124 7.85 5.13 -10.58
CA LEU A 124 7.16 4.02 -9.91
C LEU A 124 6.36 4.57 -8.74
N VAL A 125 5.11 4.14 -8.62
CA VAL A 125 4.22 4.48 -7.50
C VAL A 125 3.93 3.22 -6.69
N ILE A 126 4.08 3.31 -5.37
CA ILE A 126 3.49 2.36 -4.42
C ILE A 126 2.16 2.98 -4.01
N ASP A 127 1.07 2.39 -4.44
CA ASP A 127 -0.29 2.81 -4.04
C ASP A 127 -0.93 1.71 -3.19
N HIS A 128 -1.81 2.08 -2.27
CA HIS A 128 -2.55 1.04 -1.54
C HIS A 128 -3.70 0.51 -2.40
N GLU A 129 -4.51 1.41 -2.94
CA GLU A 129 -5.69 1.08 -3.74
C GLU A 129 -5.45 1.29 -5.24
N PRO A 130 -5.92 0.40 -6.13
CA PRO A 130 -5.81 0.58 -7.58
C PRO A 130 -6.84 1.60 -8.11
N ARG A 131 -6.63 2.88 -7.79
CA ARG A 131 -7.50 4.00 -8.17
C ARG A 131 -6.85 4.92 -9.19
N GLU A 132 -7.65 5.71 -9.90
CA GLU A 132 -7.19 6.78 -10.80
C GLU A 132 -6.15 6.30 -11.83
N LEU A 133 -6.30 5.03 -12.30
CA LEU A 133 -5.30 4.39 -13.16
C LEU A 133 -5.08 5.15 -14.49
N GLN A 134 -6.12 5.77 -15.05
CA GLN A 134 -5.98 6.55 -16.25
C GLN A 134 -5.26 7.88 -15.97
N GLU A 135 -5.62 8.53 -14.87
CA GLU A 135 -5.05 9.80 -14.44
C GLU A 135 -3.57 9.65 -14.08
N LEU A 136 -3.18 8.53 -13.42
CA LEU A 136 -1.77 8.19 -13.15
C LEU A 136 -0.99 7.97 -14.44
N ALA A 137 -1.55 7.23 -15.39
CA ALA A 137 -0.93 7.01 -16.69
C ALA A 137 -0.76 8.33 -17.48
N ASP A 138 -1.77 9.20 -17.45
CA ASP A 138 -1.75 10.51 -18.11
C ASP A 138 -0.76 11.49 -17.44
N ALA A 139 -0.51 11.32 -16.15
CA ALA A 139 0.48 12.08 -15.39
C ALA A 139 1.94 11.61 -15.63
N GLY A 140 2.15 10.51 -16.35
CA GLY A 140 3.48 10.01 -16.69
C GLY A 140 4.04 8.98 -15.71
N VAL A 141 3.18 8.32 -14.92
CA VAL A 141 3.57 7.16 -14.11
C VAL A 141 3.82 5.96 -15.03
N ASP A 142 4.93 5.24 -14.83
CA ASP A 142 5.28 4.06 -15.63
C ASP A 142 4.84 2.77 -14.97
N VAL A 143 4.92 2.70 -13.64
CA VAL A 143 4.54 1.50 -12.87
C VAL A 143 3.75 1.91 -11.65
N ASP A 144 2.60 1.26 -11.44
CA ASP A 144 1.75 1.42 -10.26
C ASP A 144 1.55 0.07 -9.58
N LEU A 145 1.97 -0.02 -8.29
CA LEU A 145 2.03 -1.25 -7.50
C LEU A 145 1.05 -1.16 -6.34
N CYS A 146 -0.01 -1.99 -6.38
CA CYS A 146 -1.13 -1.89 -5.45
C CYS A 146 -1.41 -3.20 -4.70
N GLY A 147 -2.19 -3.06 -3.62
CA GLY A 147 -2.73 -4.16 -2.82
C GLY A 147 -4.23 -4.04 -2.59
N HIS A 148 -4.66 -3.96 -1.33
CA HIS A 148 -6.01 -3.66 -0.82
C HIS A 148 -7.09 -4.69 -1.13
N THR A 149 -7.22 -5.15 -2.34
CA THR A 149 -8.40 -5.90 -2.83
C THR A 149 -8.49 -7.33 -2.31
N HIS A 150 -7.37 -7.91 -1.85
CA HIS A 150 -7.24 -9.32 -1.47
C HIS A 150 -7.76 -10.31 -2.54
N ASP A 151 -7.95 -9.86 -3.81
CA ASP A 151 -8.69 -10.57 -4.85
C ASP A 151 -10.10 -11.00 -4.39
N GLY A 152 -10.70 -10.24 -3.44
CA GLY A 152 -11.98 -10.55 -2.81
C GLY A 152 -11.95 -11.68 -1.78
N GLN A 153 -10.77 -12.17 -1.43
CA GLN A 153 -10.38 -13.14 -0.38
C GLN A 153 -11.24 -14.40 -0.28
N VAL A 154 -12.58 -14.30 -0.16
CA VAL A 154 -13.49 -15.43 0.06
C VAL A 154 -14.56 -15.48 -1.02
N PHE A 155 -14.71 -16.65 -1.68
CA PHE A 155 -15.78 -16.87 -2.66
C PHE A 155 -17.18 -16.61 -2.01
N PRO A 156 -18.10 -15.88 -2.68
CA PRO A 156 -18.01 -15.33 -4.03
C PRO A 156 -17.42 -13.92 -4.15
N GLY A 157 -16.78 -13.39 -3.09
CA GLY A 157 -16.16 -12.07 -3.08
C GLY A 157 -15.21 -11.84 -4.26
N ASN A 158 -14.44 -12.85 -4.64
CA ASN A 158 -13.53 -12.82 -5.80
C ASN A 158 -14.25 -12.60 -7.16
N ILE A 159 -15.56 -12.85 -7.22
CA ILE A 159 -16.38 -12.52 -8.41
C ILE A 159 -16.93 -11.10 -8.28
N VAL A 160 -17.36 -10.73 -7.07
CA VAL A 160 -18.04 -9.44 -6.80
C VAL A 160 -17.07 -8.27 -6.88
N ILE A 161 -15.86 -8.42 -6.35
CA ILE A 161 -14.83 -7.37 -6.26
C ILE A 161 -14.48 -6.74 -7.62
N ARG A 162 -14.59 -7.48 -8.72
CA ARG A 162 -14.34 -6.99 -10.09
C ARG A 162 -15.29 -5.90 -10.57
N PHE A 163 -16.41 -5.69 -9.87
CA PHE A 163 -17.35 -4.63 -10.21
C PHE A 163 -17.00 -3.30 -9.53
N PHE A 164 -16.08 -3.32 -8.58
CA PHE A 164 -15.63 -2.16 -7.82
C PHE A 164 -14.28 -1.62 -8.29
N TRP A 165 -13.42 -2.51 -8.83
CA TRP A 165 -12.07 -2.16 -9.23
C TRP A 165 -11.82 -2.49 -10.71
N GLU A 166 -11.20 -1.58 -11.43
CA GLU A 166 -10.83 -1.80 -12.82
C GLU A 166 -9.78 -2.92 -12.94
N ASN A 167 -8.76 -2.91 -12.06
CA ASN A 167 -7.86 -4.02 -11.84
C ASN A 167 -8.00 -4.51 -10.40
N LYS A 168 -8.67 -5.62 -10.21
CA LYS A 168 -8.85 -6.19 -8.88
C LYS A 168 -7.65 -7.01 -8.39
N CYS A 169 -6.88 -7.60 -9.29
CA CYS A 169 -5.71 -8.43 -9.02
C CYS A 169 -5.02 -8.79 -10.33
N GLY A 170 -3.70 -8.89 -10.29
CA GLY A 170 -2.87 -9.22 -11.44
C GLY A 170 -2.42 -7.96 -12.20
N TYR A 171 -2.20 -8.12 -13.50
CA TYR A 171 -1.60 -7.11 -14.37
C TYR A 171 -2.64 -6.42 -15.27
N LEU A 172 -2.56 -5.09 -15.36
CA LEU A 172 -3.29 -4.27 -16.30
C LEU A 172 -2.35 -3.23 -16.94
N LYS A 173 -2.48 -3.01 -18.23
CA LYS A 173 -1.77 -1.93 -18.93
C LYS A 173 -2.72 -0.77 -19.23
N LYS A 174 -2.35 0.43 -18.82
CA LYS A 174 -3.04 1.70 -19.11
C LYS A 174 -2.11 2.63 -19.88
N GLY A 175 -2.37 2.84 -21.16
CA GLY A 175 -1.44 3.60 -21.99
C GLY A 175 -0.06 3.00 -21.96
N ASN A 176 0.92 3.73 -21.41
CA ASN A 176 2.29 3.23 -21.18
C ASN A 176 2.47 2.68 -19.75
N MET A 177 1.59 2.99 -18.80
CA MET A 177 1.68 2.56 -17.41
C MET A 177 1.36 1.06 -17.26
N HIS A 178 2.12 0.40 -16.39
CA HIS A 178 1.94 -0.97 -15.94
C HIS A 178 1.38 -0.96 -14.53
N ASN A 179 0.11 -1.33 -14.35
CA ASN A 179 -0.48 -1.49 -13.02
C ASN A 179 -0.46 -2.95 -12.60
N ILE A 180 0.00 -3.22 -11.38
CA ILE A 180 0.09 -4.56 -10.79
C ILE A 180 -0.58 -4.52 -9.42
N VAL A 181 -1.60 -5.37 -9.26
CA VAL A 181 -2.36 -5.48 -8.01
C VAL A 181 -2.12 -6.86 -7.43
N THR A 182 -1.54 -6.92 -6.22
CA THR A 182 -1.36 -8.18 -5.51
C THR A 182 -2.56 -8.52 -4.65
N SER A 183 -2.86 -9.81 -4.50
CA SER A 183 -3.82 -10.28 -3.49
C SER A 183 -3.25 -10.25 -2.07
N GLY A 184 -1.95 -9.96 -1.93
CA GLY A 184 -1.26 -9.82 -0.65
C GLY A 184 -0.99 -11.12 0.09
N VAL A 185 -0.16 -11.03 1.13
CA VAL A 185 0.18 -12.16 2.00
C VAL A 185 -0.78 -12.29 3.18
N GLY A 186 -1.36 -11.17 3.61
CA GLY A 186 -2.25 -11.07 4.77
C GLY A 186 -3.66 -11.58 4.54
N LEU A 187 -4.47 -11.46 5.57
CA LEU A 187 -5.89 -11.83 5.58
C LEU A 187 -6.68 -10.65 6.13
N PHE A 188 -7.87 -10.43 5.58
CA PHE A 188 -8.83 -9.46 6.05
C PHE A 188 -10.02 -10.17 6.71
N GLY A 189 -10.40 -9.77 7.93
CA GLY A 189 -11.54 -10.33 8.64
C GLY A 189 -11.36 -11.83 8.97
N PRO A 190 -12.09 -12.75 8.31
CA PRO A 190 -11.95 -14.18 8.63
C PRO A 190 -10.58 -14.72 8.23
N ASN A 191 -9.95 -15.48 9.15
CA ASN A 191 -8.63 -16.09 8.95
C ASN A 191 -8.64 -17.22 7.91
N MET A 192 -9.15 -16.92 6.70
CA MET A 192 -9.19 -17.89 5.60
C MET A 192 -9.21 -17.21 4.23
N ARG A 193 -8.71 -17.90 3.22
CA ARG A 193 -8.94 -17.61 1.81
C ARG A 193 -9.68 -18.74 1.15
N VAL A 194 -10.69 -18.43 0.32
CA VAL A 194 -11.46 -19.41 -0.45
C VAL A 194 -11.58 -18.93 -1.88
N GLY A 195 -10.96 -19.65 -2.82
CA GLY A 195 -10.93 -19.26 -4.23
C GLY A 195 -9.89 -18.21 -4.60
N THR A 196 -9.06 -17.78 -3.64
CA THR A 196 -7.93 -16.86 -3.82
C THR A 196 -6.69 -17.41 -3.14
N LYS A 197 -5.52 -16.82 -3.37
CA LYS A 197 -4.24 -17.25 -2.80
C LYS A 197 -3.50 -16.07 -2.17
N SER A 198 -2.71 -16.34 -1.14
CA SER A 198 -1.68 -15.39 -0.70
C SER A 198 -0.53 -15.39 -1.68
N GLU A 199 0.03 -14.22 -1.98
CA GLU A 199 1.12 -14.10 -2.95
C GLU A 199 2.07 -12.95 -2.64
N ILE A 200 3.27 -13.06 -3.18
CA ILE A 200 4.25 -11.99 -3.37
C ILE A 200 4.49 -11.90 -4.87
N CYS A 201 4.42 -10.71 -5.43
CA CYS A 201 4.68 -10.48 -6.84
C CYS A 201 6.17 -10.20 -7.06
N ASP A 202 6.77 -10.87 -8.05
CA ASP A 202 8.09 -10.57 -8.61
C ASP A 202 7.86 -9.96 -10.00
N VAL A 203 8.37 -8.73 -10.23
CA VAL A 203 8.08 -7.91 -11.40
C VAL A 203 9.35 -7.33 -12.02
#